data_7795e7b776eaecad27fc2dfb0580d644
#
_entry.id   7795e7b776eaecad27fc2dfb0580d644
#
_cell.length_a   1.000
_cell.length_b   1.000
_cell.length_c   1.000
_cell.angle_alpha   90.00
_cell.angle_beta   90.00
_cell.angle_gamma   90.00
#
_symmetry.space_group_name_H-M   'P 1'
#
loop_
_entity.id
_entity.type
_entity.pdbx_description
1 polymer ?
#
loop_
_entity_poly.entity_id
_entity_poly.type
_entity_poly.pdbx_seq_one_letter_code
_entity_poly.pdbx_strand_id
1 'polypeptide(L)'
;MYIDTQDLQADKAFDTMKRLSKILHFNPPKEEDRAKFERKAWNNYTLFLPFTFYIDHKDFSHLKDKIKIIITEEPLNQLKDIKNLFLNENDLCYKHLSINVEQKYYELIKEDKEIKERLKSYFKEFVKVLDERVKFRKEHALNENDVLEYFKNNKTLALQFKALLDKELIHIKQTRPDIIASWKYYEE
;
A
#
# COMPACT_ATOMS: atom_id res chain seq x y z
N MET A 1 -10.85 25.14 3.43
CA MET A 1 -11.62 23.91 3.74
C MET A 1 -10.68 22.92 4.38
N TYR A 2 -11.04 22.36 5.53
CA TYR A 2 -10.28 21.31 6.21
C TYR A 2 -11.06 20.00 6.14
N ILE A 3 -10.34 18.91 6.02
CA ILE A 3 -10.88 17.55 5.95
C ILE A 3 -10.14 16.76 7.01
N ASP A 4 -10.88 16.09 7.88
CA ASP A 4 -10.27 15.15 8.82
C ASP A 4 -9.76 13.94 8.05
N THR A 5 -8.54 13.50 8.35
CA THR A 5 -7.98 12.30 7.74
C THR A 5 -8.80 11.04 8.05
N GLN A 6 -9.53 11.02 9.15
CA GLN A 6 -10.46 9.94 9.48
C GLN A 6 -11.65 9.87 8.51
N ASP A 7 -12.05 11.01 7.93
CA ASP A 7 -13.09 11.05 6.89
C ASP A 7 -12.62 10.49 5.54
N LEU A 8 -11.32 10.31 5.35
CA LEU A 8 -10.72 9.70 4.16
C LEU A 8 -10.34 8.23 4.35
N GLN A 9 -10.76 7.61 5.45
CA GLN A 9 -10.43 6.23 5.77
C GLN A 9 -11.66 5.31 5.70
N ALA A 10 -11.40 4.05 5.33
CA ALA A 10 -12.36 2.94 5.36
C ALA A 10 -13.71 3.32 4.72
N ASP A 11 -14.79 3.01 5.39
CA ASP A 11 -16.18 3.20 4.96
C ASP A 11 -16.58 4.66 4.68
N LYS A 12 -15.83 5.64 5.20
CA LYS A 12 -16.11 7.06 4.99
C LYS A 12 -15.45 7.65 3.74
N ALA A 13 -14.38 7.02 3.25
CA ALA A 13 -13.55 7.58 2.19
C ALA A 13 -14.32 7.88 0.90
N PHE A 14 -15.14 6.94 0.45
CA PHE A 14 -15.91 7.08 -0.78
C PHE A 14 -16.91 8.25 -0.72
N ASP A 15 -17.72 8.30 0.34
CA ASP A 15 -18.75 9.33 0.49
C ASP A 15 -18.13 10.72 0.74
N THR A 16 -16.98 10.76 1.41
CA THR A 16 -16.20 12.00 1.56
C THR A 16 -15.68 12.47 0.20
N MET A 17 -15.10 11.60 -0.63
CA MET A 17 -14.67 11.98 -1.99
C MET A 17 -15.84 12.41 -2.87
N LYS A 18 -16.99 11.78 -2.75
CA LYS A 18 -18.23 12.18 -3.46
C LYS A 18 -18.73 13.57 -3.01
N ARG A 19 -18.62 13.89 -1.71
CA ARG A 19 -18.91 15.23 -1.19
C ARG A 19 -17.92 16.27 -1.70
N LEU A 20 -16.61 15.94 -1.69
CA LEU A 20 -15.56 16.82 -2.15
C LEU A 20 -15.67 17.12 -3.65
N SER A 21 -16.09 16.18 -4.47
CA SER A 21 -16.27 16.40 -5.91
C SER A 21 -17.27 17.51 -6.21
N LYS A 22 -18.33 17.63 -5.39
CA LYS A 22 -19.33 18.70 -5.52
C LYS A 22 -18.74 20.07 -5.14
N ILE A 23 -17.88 20.11 -4.13
CA ILE A 23 -17.31 21.38 -3.62
C ILE A 23 -16.18 21.86 -4.52
N LEU A 24 -15.35 20.92 -5.00
CA LEU A 24 -14.14 21.22 -5.79
C LEU A 24 -14.36 21.08 -7.31
N HIS A 25 -15.59 20.76 -7.73
CA HIS A 25 -16.00 20.67 -9.13
C HIS A 25 -15.19 19.68 -9.98
N PHE A 26 -14.85 18.52 -9.45
CA PHE A 26 -14.28 17.41 -10.21
C PHE A 26 -15.29 16.26 -10.37
N ASN A 27 -15.01 15.31 -11.27
CA ASN A 27 -15.88 14.18 -11.51
C ASN A 27 -15.99 13.30 -10.25
N PRO A 28 -17.21 12.98 -9.77
CA PRO A 28 -17.38 12.14 -8.58
C PRO A 28 -16.87 10.72 -8.86
N PRO A 29 -16.39 10.02 -7.83
CA PRO A 29 -16.03 8.62 -7.95
C PRO A 29 -17.29 7.79 -8.29
N LYS A 30 -17.11 6.74 -9.10
CA LYS A 30 -18.20 5.85 -9.51
C LYS A 30 -18.47 4.81 -8.41
N GLU A 31 -19.72 4.38 -8.26
CA GLU A 31 -20.11 3.35 -7.27
C GLU A 31 -19.34 2.02 -7.46
N GLU A 32 -19.00 1.66 -8.69
CA GLU A 32 -18.17 0.49 -8.99
C GLU A 32 -16.75 0.55 -8.38
N ASP A 33 -16.27 1.76 -8.05
CA ASP A 33 -14.98 1.98 -7.43
C ASP A 33 -15.05 2.07 -5.89
N ARG A 34 -16.24 2.01 -5.27
CA ARG A 34 -16.44 2.14 -3.81
C ARG A 34 -15.48 1.27 -3.01
N ALA A 35 -15.37 -0.01 -3.35
CA ALA A 35 -14.50 -0.96 -2.66
C ALA A 35 -13.02 -0.56 -2.70
N LYS A 36 -12.57 0.16 -3.74
CA LYS A 36 -11.17 0.66 -3.83
C LYS A 36 -10.91 1.79 -2.85
N PHE A 37 -11.91 2.64 -2.58
CA PHE A 37 -11.81 3.73 -1.61
C PHE A 37 -11.92 3.23 -0.18
N GLU A 38 -12.79 2.25 0.07
CA GLU A 38 -13.10 1.75 1.41
C GLU A 38 -12.13 0.68 1.92
N ARG A 39 -11.26 0.14 1.04
CA ARG A 39 -10.22 -0.79 1.48
C ARG A 39 -9.16 -0.07 2.33
N LYS A 40 -8.52 -0.81 3.25
CA LYS A 40 -7.34 -0.29 3.96
C LYS A 40 -6.26 0.05 2.93
N ALA A 41 -5.94 1.34 2.82
CA ALA A 41 -4.99 1.87 1.84
C ALA A 41 -3.56 1.30 1.99
N TRP A 42 -3.23 0.77 3.17
CA TRP A 42 -1.88 0.32 3.49
C TRP A 42 -1.91 -1.06 4.15
N ASN A 43 -1.47 -2.06 3.45
CA ASN A 43 -0.97 -3.26 4.08
C ASN A 43 0.58 -3.25 4.02
N ASN A 44 1.23 -4.08 4.82
CA ASN A 44 2.69 -4.08 4.90
C ASN A 44 3.37 -4.54 3.60
N TYR A 45 2.64 -5.17 2.68
CA TYR A 45 3.14 -5.65 1.38
C TYR A 45 3.07 -4.58 0.30
N THR A 46 2.04 -3.72 0.30
CA THR A 46 1.83 -2.66 -0.71
C THR A 46 2.95 -1.63 -0.77
N LEU A 47 3.70 -1.46 0.33
CA LEU A 47 4.81 -0.52 0.39
C LEU A 47 5.98 -0.85 -0.54
N PHE A 48 6.05 -2.11 -1.00
CA PHE A 48 7.11 -2.59 -1.89
C PHE A 48 6.63 -2.76 -3.32
N LEU A 49 5.38 -2.40 -3.61
CA LEU A 49 4.73 -2.55 -4.90
C LEU A 49 4.36 -1.20 -5.52
N PRO A 50 4.27 -1.09 -6.85
CA PRO A 50 4.54 -2.16 -7.81
C PRO A 50 6.04 -2.42 -8.00
N PHE A 51 6.39 -3.66 -8.30
CA PHE A 51 7.74 -4.06 -8.68
C PHE A 51 7.73 -4.62 -10.10
N THR A 52 8.68 -4.20 -10.94
CA THR A 52 8.77 -4.63 -12.34
C THR A 52 10.16 -5.15 -12.64
N PHE A 53 10.23 -6.30 -13.29
CA PHE A 53 11.47 -6.82 -13.85
C PHE A 53 11.22 -7.42 -15.23
N TYR A 54 12.29 -7.79 -15.90
CA TYR A 54 12.26 -8.33 -17.24
C TYR A 54 13.11 -9.59 -17.32
N ILE A 55 12.68 -10.54 -18.13
CA ILE A 55 13.49 -11.66 -18.58
C ILE A 55 13.67 -11.57 -20.09
N ASP A 56 14.83 -11.91 -20.59
CA ASP A 56 15.14 -11.83 -22.02
C ASP A 56 16.16 -12.92 -22.43
N HIS A 57 16.70 -12.79 -23.66
CA HIS A 57 17.67 -13.73 -24.23
C HIS A 57 18.99 -13.86 -23.42
N LYS A 58 19.29 -12.89 -22.54
CA LYS A 58 20.45 -12.97 -21.64
C LYS A 58 20.21 -13.90 -20.49
N ASP A 59 18.93 -14.00 -20.07
CA ASP A 59 18.51 -14.93 -19.03
C ASP A 59 18.29 -16.32 -19.59
N PHE A 60 17.66 -16.40 -20.77
CA PHE A 60 17.28 -17.61 -21.46
C PHE A 60 17.56 -17.48 -22.96
N SER A 61 18.60 -18.16 -23.46
CA SER A 61 19.11 -18.01 -24.84
C SER A 61 18.06 -18.24 -25.95
N HIS A 62 17.01 -19.00 -25.66
CA HIS A 62 15.93 -19.30 -26.61
C HIS A 62 14.81 -18.26 -26.62
N LEU A 63 14.80 -17.30 -25.69
CA LEU A 63 13.83 -16.21 -25.72
C LEU A 63 14.13 -15.22 -26.85
N LYS A 64 13.13 -14.99 -27.68
CA LYS A 64 13.21 -14.00 -28.78
C LYS A 64 12.84 -12.61 -28.30
N ASP A 65 11.87 -12.52 -27.41
CA ASP A 65 11.29 -11.30 -26.91
C ASP A 65 11.68 -11.03 -25.46
N LYS A 66 11.68 -9.75 -25.11
CA LYS A 66 11.80 -9.32 -23.73
C LYS A 66 10.43 -9.41 -23.05
N ILE A 67 10.32 -10.21 -22.00
CA ILE A 67 9.08 -10.43 -21.26
C ILE A 67 9.08 -9.55 -20.01
N LYS A 68 8.06 -8.71 -19.90
CA LYS A 68 7.83 -7.84 -18.74
C LYS A 68 6.98 -8.58 -17.72
N ILE A 69 7.45 -8.63 -16.46
CA ILE A 69 6.73 -9.19 -15.32
C ILE A 69 6.50 -8.08 -14.30
N ILE A 70 5.26 -7.90 -13.89
CA ILE A 70 4.85 -6.83 -12.97
C ILE A 70 4.20 -7.46 -11.74
N ILE A 71 4.77 -7.22 -10.58
CA ILE A 71 4.21 -7.62 -9.29
C ILE A 71 3.42 -6.45 -8.72
N THR A 72 2.16 -6.69 -8.43
CA THR A 72 1.22 -5.68 -7.89
C THR A 72 0.43 -6.28 -6.74
N GLU A 73 -0.35 -5.46 -6.05
CA GLU A 73 -1.28 -5.91 -5.02
C GLU A 73 -2.49 -6.65 -5.62
N GLU A 74 -2.98 -6.17 -6.76
CA GLU A 74 -4.16 -6.71 -7.45
C GLU A 74 -3.83 -7.04 -8.90
N PRO A 75 -4.57 -7.97 -9.53
CA PRO A 75 -4.44 -8.25 -10.95
C PRO A 75 -4.62 -6.98 -11.79
N LEU A 76 -3.77 -6.80 -12.79
CA LEU A 76 -3.88 -5.70 -13.73
C LEU A 76 -4.82 -6.06 -14.89
N ASN A 77 -5.68 -5.12 -15.26
CA ASN A 77 -6.53 -5.27 -16.45
C ASN A 77 -5.65 -5.53 -17.68
N GLN A 78 -6.10 -6.42 -18.57
CA GLN A 78 -5.43 -6.83 -19.81
C GLN A 78 -4.15 -7.66 -19.62
N LEU A 79 -3.72 -7.95 -18.38
CA LEU A 79 -2.63 -8.86 -18.08
C LEU A 79 -3.15 -10.14 -17.43
N LYS A 80 -2.37 -11.20 -17.54
CA LYS A 80 -2.65 -12.48 -16.90
C LYS A 80 -1.93 -12.56 -15.57
N ASP A 81 -2.68 -12.79 -14.50
CA ASP A 81 -2.10 -13.15 -13.20
C ASP A 81 -1.62 -14.60 -13.23
N ILE A 82 -0.33 -14.79 -13.00
CA ILE A 82 0.36 -16.07 -13.03
C ILE A 82 0.87 -16.51 -11.65
N LYS A 83 0.45 -15.86 -10.59
CA LYS A 83 0.92 -16.16 -9.21
C LYS A 83 0.76 -17.63 -8.83
N ASN A 84 -0.32 -18.29 -9.28
CA ASN A 84 -0.60 -19.68 -8.99
C ASN A 84 0.43 -20.68 -9.58
N LEU A 85 1.26 -20.22 -10.53
CA LEU A 85 2.37 -21.04 -11.05
C LEU A 85 3.56 -21.08 -10.07
N PHE A 86 3.67 -20.11 -9.16
CA PHE A 86 4.87 -19.88 -8.37
C PHE A 86 4.63 -19.77 -6.86
N LEU A 87 3.47 -19.31 -6.43
CA LEU A 87 3.13 -19.11 -5.02
C LEU A 87 2.15 -20.18 -4.56
N ASN A 88 2.28 -20.56 -3.28
CA ASN A 88 1.32 -21.44 -2.64
C ASN A 88 0.22 -20.57 -1.99
N GLU A 89 -1.03 -21.05 -2.00
CA GLU A 89 -2.15 -20.38 -1.35
C GLU A 89 -1.97 -20.17 0.16
N ASN A 90 -1.11 -20.99 0.79
CA ASN A 90 -0.75 -20.89 2.19
C ASN A 90 0.35 -19.84 2.47
N ASP A 91 1.00 -19.29 1.45
CA ASP A 91 2.00 -18.24 1.62
C ASP A 91 1.32 -16.97 2.17
N LEU A 92 1.91 -16.35 3.18
CA LEU A 92 1.31 -15.16 3.82
C LEU A 92 1.06 -14.02 2.83
N CYS A 93 1.93 -13.87 1.84
CA CYS A 93 1.82 -12.84 0.82
C CYS A 93 0.82 -13.16 -0.30
N TYR A 94 0.35 -14.42 -0.45
CA TYR A 94 -0.46 -14.87 -1.58
C TYR A 94 -1.69 -14.01 -1.84
N LYS A 95 -2.40 -13.61 -0.76
CA LYS A 95 -3.59 -12.75 -0.84
C LYS A 95 -3.28 -11.28 -1.13
N HIS A 96 -2.01 -10.90 -1.06
CA HIS A 96 -1.55 -9.52 -1.17
C HIS A 96 -0.70 -9.26 -2.40
N LEU A 97 -0.48 -10.29 -3.23
CA LEU A 97 0.34 -10.22 -4.44
C LEU A 97 -0.41 -10.74 -5.65
N SER A 98 -0.12 -10.11 -6.78
CA SER A 98 -0.47 -10.55 -8.12
C SER A 98 0.78 -10.47 -8.99
N ILE A 99 1.04 -11.50 -9.78
CA ILE A 99 2.18 -11.57 -10.71
C ILE A 99 1.63 -11.49 -12.12
N ASN A 100 1.81 -10.34 -12.76
CA ASN A 100 1.15 -10.02 -14.01
C ASN A 100 2.11 -10.12 -15.19
N VAL A 101 1.66 -10.73 -16.27
CA VAL A 101 2.37 -10.88 -17.55
C VAL A 101 1.39 -10.69 -18.71
N GLU A 102 1.87 -10.31 -19.89
CA GLU A 102 1.03 -10.28 -21.09
C GLU A 102 0.49 -11.68 -21.41
N GLN A 103 -0.77 -11.78 -21.82
CA GLN A 103 -1.45 -13.05 -22.12
C GLN A 103 -0.67 -13.95 -23.09
N LYS A 104 -0.03 -13.36 -24.09
CA LYS A 104 0.75 -14.12 -25.10
C LYS A 104 1.95 -14.89 -24.53
N TYR A 105 2.48 -14.47 -23.35
CA TYR A 105 3.62 -15.13 -22.70
C TYR A 105 3.22 -16.15 -21.63
N TYR A 106 1.93 -16.23 -21.31
CA TYR A 106 1.44 -17.13 -20.27
C TYR A 106 1.77 -18.61 -20.57
N GLU A 107 1.41 -19.08 -21.77
CA GLU A 107 1.65 -20.48 -22.15
C GLU A 107 3.15 -20.78 -22.23
N LEU A 108 3.96 -19.85 -22.75
CA LEU A 108 5.42 -20.01 -22.78
C LEU A 108 5.98 -20.21 -21.37
N ILE A 109 5.62 -19.33 -20.42
CA ILE A 109 6.11 -19.43 -19.02
C ILE A 109 5.60 -20.70 -18.33
N LYS A 110 4.40 -21.13 -18.64
CA LYS A 110 3.78 -22.32 -18.05
C LYS A 110 4.43 -23.63 -18.55
N GLU A 111 4.77 -23.72 -19.84
CA GLU A 111 5.25 -24.92 -20.50
C GLU A 111 6.77 -25.07 -20.50
N ASP A 112 7.50 -23.96 -20.54
CA ASP A 112 8.95 -23.95 -20.53
C ASP A 112 9.48 -24.27 -19.12
N LYS A 113 10.08 -25.46 -19.00
CA LYS A 113 10.58 -25.96 -17.71
C LYS A 113 11.72 -25.10 -17.14
N GLU A 114 12.63 -24.62 -18.01
CA GLU A 114 13.77 -23.81 -17.57
C GLU A 114 13.32 -22.47 -17.02
N ILE A 115 12.47 -21.75 -17.76
CA ILE A 115 11.88 -20.48 -17.33
C ILE A 115 11.08 -20.67 -16.03
N LYS A 116 10.24 -21.69 -16.00
CA LYS A 116 9.37 -21.98 -14.85
C LYS A 116 10.16 -22.25 -13.57
N GLU A 117 11.17 -23.13 -13.61
CA GLU A 117 11.94 -23.46 -12.41
C GLU A 117 12.81 -22.27 -11.94
N ARG A 118 13.38 -21.51 -12.85
CA ARG A 118 14.16 -20.32 -12.50
C ARG A 118 13.28 -19.22 -11.89
N LEU A 119 12.12 -18.94 -12.49
CA LEU A 119 11.15 -17.99 -11.92
C LEU A 119 10.61 -18.47 -10.58
N LYS A 120 10.37 -19.78 -10.41
CA LYS A 120 9.94 -20.35 -9.12
C LYS A 120 10.98 -20.13 -8.02
N SER A 121 12.25 -20.36 -8.32
CA SER A 121 13.34 -20.07 -7.40
C SER A 121 13.41 -18.58 -7.07
N TYR A 122 13.32 -17.72 -8.08
CA TYR A 122 13.31 -16.28 -7.90
C TYR A 122 12.14 -15.81 -7.00
N PHE A 123 10.93 -16.26 -7.29
CA PHE A 123 9.77 -15.86 -6.48
C PHE A 123 9.82 -16.39 -5.05
N LYS A 124 10.38 -17.59 -4.85
CA LYS A 124 10.62 -18.13 -3.51
C LYS A 124 11.52 -17.22 -2.67
N GLU A 125 12.64 -16.77 -3.24
CA GLU A 125 13.54 -15.83 -2.57
C GLU A 125 12.90 -14.45 -2.40
N PHE A 126 12.18 -13.95 -3.42
CA PHE A 126 11.46 -12.68 -3.35
C PHE A 126 10.43 -12.67 -2.20
N VAL A 127 9.60 -13.71 -2.07
CA VAL A 127 8.61 -13.86 -0.99
C VAL A 127 9.29 -13.90 0.36
N LYS A 128 10.38 -14.66 0.50
CA LYS A 128 11.16 -14.74 1.74
C LYS A 128 11.65 -13.35 2.18
N VAL A 129 12.29 -12.61 1.26
CA VAL A 129 12.77 -11.26 1.55
C VAL A 129 11.63 -10.31 1.90
N LEU A 130 10.50 -10.42 1.20
CA LEU A 130 9.32 -9.61 1.44
C LEU A 130 8.74 -9.87 2.85
N ASP A 131 8.60 -11.14 3.23
CA ASP A 131 8.09 -11.53 4.56
C ASP A 131 9.05 -11.10 5.69
N GLU A 132 10.37 -11.23 5.49
CA GLU A 132 11.37 -10.73 6.42
C GLU A 132 11.26 -9.21 6.60
N ARG A 133 11.06 -8.45 5.53
CA ARG A 133 10.86 -7.00 5.58
C ARG A 133 9.56 -6.61 6.27
N VAL A 134 8.48 -7.33 6.00
CA VAL A 134 7.19 -7.11 6.67
C VAL A 134 7.31 -7.39 8.16
N LYS A 135 7.98 -8.50 8.54
CA LYS A 135 8.24 -8.86 9.93
C LYS A 135 9.09 -7.78 10.62
N PHE A 136 10.21 -7.40 10.02
CA PHE A 136 11.09 -6.33 10.54
C PHE A 136 10.30 -5.05 10.81
N ARG A 137 9.46 -4.61 9.88
CA ARG A 137 8.65 -3.40 10.06
C ARG A 137 7.65 -3.52 11.20
N LYS A 138 6.99 -4.68 11.35
CA LYS A 138 6.05 -4.90 12.45
C LYS A 138 6.75 -4.85 13.81
N GLU A 139 7.97 -5.40 13.88
CA GLU A 139 8.76 -5.44 15.11
C GLU A 139 9.36 -4.08 15.49
N HIS A 140 9.62 -3.21 14.50
CA HIS A 140 10.27 -1.91 14.69
C HIS A 140 9.33 -0.72 14.44
N ALA A 141 8.06 -0.97 14.16
CA ALA A 141 7.07 0.11 14.03
C ALA A 141 6.85 0.76 15.40
N LEU A 142 7.06 2.05 15.48
CA LEU A 142 6.67 2.81 16.66
C LEU A 142 5.16 2.71 16.84
N ASN A 143 4.75 2.39 18.05
CA ASN A 143 3.35 2.44 18.45
C ASN A 143 3.05 3.74 19.19
N GLU A 144 1.79 3.99 19.46
CA GLU A 144 1.31 5.21 20.13
C GLU A 144 1.97 5.39 21.51
N ASN A 145 2.12 4.31 22.27
CA ASN A 145 2.72 4.37 23.60
C ASN A 145 4.21 4.75 23.55
N ASP A 146 4.96 4.24 22.55
CA ASP A 146 6.38 4.59 22.38
C ASP A 146 6.55 6.10 22.15
N VAL A 147 5.66 6.69 21.34
CA VAL A 147 5.68 8.13 21.07
C VAL A 147 5.32 8.94 22.30
N LEU A 148 4.27 8.53 23.03
CA LEU A 148 3.85 9.20 24.26
C LEU A 148 4.92 9.12 25.34
N GLU A 149 5.55 7.95 25.51
CA GLU A 149 6.64 7.76 26.48
C GLU A 149 7.85 8.61 26.11
N TYR A 150 8.19 8.69 24.83
CA TYR A 150 9.25 9.56 24.35
C TYR A 150 9.01 11.03 24.74
N PHE A 151 7.79 11.56 24.52
CA PHE A 151 7.46 12.92 24.90
C PHE A 151 7.40 13.12 26.42
N LYS A 152 6.91 12.15 27.19
CA LYS A 152 6.94 12.18 28.67
C LYS A 152 8.38 12.32 29.20
N ASN A 153 9.33 11.63 28.56
CA ASN A 153 10.75 11.67 28.92
C ASN A 153 11.48 12.90 28.38
N ASN A 154 10.92 13.60 27.38
CA ASN A 154 11.50 14.76 26.72
C ASN A 154 10.59 15.99 26.83
N LYS A 155 10.28 16.43 28.06
CA LYS A 155 9.29 17.50 28.33
C LYS A 155 9.54 18.79 27.57
N THR A 156 10.80 19.21 27.42
CA THR A 156 11.15 20.45 26.68
C THR A 156 10.72 20.32 25.22
N LEU A 157 11.00 19.17 24.60
CA LEU A 157 10.61 18.91 23.21
C LEU A 157 9.07 18.83 23.08
N ALA A 158 8.40 18.20 24.03
CA ALA A 158 6.93 18.12 24.07
C ALA A 158 6.30 19.53 24.11
N LEU A 159 6.81 20.41 24.96
CA LEU A 159 6.34 21.78 25.05
C LEU A 159 6.59 22.62 23.79
N GLN A 160 7.77 22.45 23.16
CA GLN A 160 8.09 23.09 21.89
C GLN A 160 7.16 22.60 20.76
N PHE A 161 6.91 21.29 20.71
CA PHE A 161 6.01 20.68 19.73
C PHE A 161 4.57 21.13 19.94
N LYS A 162 4.10 21.15 21.18
CA LYS A 162 2.76 21.69 21.53
C LYS A 162 2.60 23.15 21.11
N ALA A 163 3.59 23.98 21.40
CA ALA A 163 3.54 25.41 21.04
C ALA A 163 3.50 25.59 19.49
N LEU A 164 4.22 24.77 18.75
CA LEU A 164 4.18 24.77 17.30
C LEU A 164 2.78 24.36 16.79
N LEU A 165 2.24 23.25 17.29
CA LEU A 165 0.90 22.79 16.91
C LEU A 165 -0.17 23.82 17.27
N ASP A 166 -0.12 24.41 18.47
CA ASP A 166 -1.07 25.43 18.87
C ASP A 166 -1.09 26.60 17.90
N LYS A 167 0.07 27.05 17.43
CA LYS A 167 0.19 28.12 16.45
C LYS A 167 -0.39 27.73 15.09
N GLU A 168 -0.05 26.54 14.59
CA GLU A 168 -0.53 26.06 13.29
C GLU A 168 -2.04 25.77 13.30
N LEU A 169 -2.60 25.41 14.44
CA LEU A 169 -4.00 25.02 14.58
C LEU A 169 -4.95 26.17 14.91
N ILE A 170 -4.48 27.40 15.07
CA ILE A 170 -5.33 28.55 15.41
C ILE A 170 -6.54 28.65 14.47
N HIS A 171 -6.31 28.55 13.17
CA HIS A 171 -7.38 28.66 12.18
C HIS A 171 -8.34 27.47 12.21
N ILE A 172 -7.86 26.27 12.46
CA ILE A 172 -8.69 25.07 12.58
C ILE A 172 -9.56 25.15 13.83
N LYS A 173 -9.01 25.59 14.96
CA LYS A 173 -9.75 25.82 16.22
C LYS A 173 -10.91 26.77 16.02
N GLN A 174 -10.73 27.81 15.21
CA GLN A 174 -11.76 28.81 14.95
C GLN A 174 -12.84 28.34 13.98
N THR A 175 -12.46 27.53 12.97
CA THR A 175 -13.35 27.15 11.85
C THR A 175 -13.94 25.76 12.00
N ARG A 176 -13.25 24.85 12.67
CA ARG A 176 -13.61 23.43 12.85
C ARG A 176 -13.18 22.93 14.22
N PRO A 177 -13.73 23.49 15.31
CA PRO A 177 -13.41 23.05 16.67
C PRO A 177 -13.78 21.58 16.91
N ASP A 178 -14.77 21.05 16.18
CA ASP A 178 -15.18 19.67 16.20
C ASP A 178 -14.03 18.69 15.84
N ILE A 179 -13.16 19.06 14.89
CA ILE A 179 -12.00 18.26 14.53
C ILE A 179 -11.01 18.20 15.70
N ILE A 180 -10.71 19.33 16.31
CA ILE A 180 -9.76 19.37 17.43
C ILE A 180 -10.30 18.59 18.63
N ALA A 181 -11.59 18.73 18.94
CA ALA A 181 -12.24 18.02 20.05
C ALA A 181 -12.25 16.48 19.86
N SER A 182 -12.09 16.01 18.61
CA SER A 182 -11.99 14.58 18.32
C SER A 182 -10.59 13.97 18.56
N TRP A 183 -9.57 14.79 18.77
CA TRP A 183 -8.19 14.35 18.95
C TRP A 183 -7.92 13.92 20.38
N LYS A 184 -7.64 12.63 20.56
CA LYS A 184 -7.53 11.97 21.86
C LYS A 184 -6.50 12.59 22.83
N TYR A 185 -5.40 13.12 22.33
CA TYR A 185 -4.26 13.57 23.15
C TYR A 185 -3.97 15.07 23.02
N TYR A 186 -4.89 15.82 22.48
CA TYR A 186 -4.61 17.22 22.21
C TYR A 186 -4.49 18.07 23.48
N GLU A 187 -5.22 17.74 24.55
CA GLU A 187 -5.27 18.47 25.82
C GLU A 187 -4.42 17.83 26.94
N GLU A 188 -3.88 16.64 26.73
CA GLU A 188 -2.98 15.98 27.66
C GLU A 188 -1.51 16.46 27.45
#